data_705a87627a2f66e6d50f56e7ecd13abe
#
_entry.id   705a87627a2f66e6d50f56e7ecd13abe
#
_cell.length_a   1.000
_cell.length_b   1.000
_cell.length_c   1.000
_cell.angle_alpha   90.00
_cell.angle_beta   90.00
_cell.angle_gamma   90.00
#
_symmetry.space_group_name_H-M   'P 1'
#
loop_
_entity.id
_entity.type
_entity.pdbx_description
1 polymer ?
#
loop_
_entity_poly.entity_id
_entity_poly.type
_entity_poly.pdbx_seq_one_letter_code
_entity_poly.pdbx_strand_id
1 'polypeptide(L)'
;MLSQIASQLQPLAGTIAPLAGEATEALQALSQMGYRAVQLSSTQVGTRPRDLDGSGRKDLMVQMRKLGLACAGLDLWIPSSHFVDSVFIDRALNAVTQSIILAASLGRCSVSIALPEQTDQNKDQLRNVREAIQTAAQHEGIWIADHGLDAATGKWSCESSSFLGIGIDPPMLMAAGHDVSDRVALLGRSIVTARIVDLLRSGMRGPPDEPGNSRLDFQAYAATLASLPLRTSPVADARQWTDARAGLRATIERWTGDVTK
;
A
#
# COMPACT_ATOMS: atom_id res chain seq x y z
N MET A 1 -26.74 -8.84 2.25
CA MET A 1 -26.00 -7.61 1.89
C MET A 1 -24.49 -7.85 1.88
N LEU A 2 -23.87 -8.39 2.93
CA LEU A 2 -22.42 -8.66 2.97
C LEU A 2 -21.94 -9.62 1.86
N SER A 3 -22.68 -10.66 1.54
CA SER A 3 -22.34 -11.61 0.46
C SER A 3 -22.33 -10.99 -0.94
N GLN A 4 -23.15 -9.97 -1.18
CA GLN A 4 -23.15 -9.24 -2.46
C GLN A 4 -21.99 -8.25 -2.57
N ILE A 5 -21.57 -7.64 -1.46
CA ILE A 5 -20.40 -6.77 -1.41
C ILE A 5 -19.13 -7.60 -1.63
N ALA A 6 -19.03 -8.78 -0.99
CA ALA A 6 -17.87 -9.66 -1.13
C ALA A 6 -17.60 -10.09 -2.58
N SER A 7 -18.65 -10.27 -3.40
CA SER A 7 -18.49 -10.62 -4.83
C SER A 7 -17.97 -9.46 -5.71
N GLN A 8 -17.99 -8.23 -5.21
CA GLN A 8 -17.53 -7.03 -5.92
C GLN A 8 -16.16 -6.52 -5.39
N LEU A 9 -15.74 -7.02 -4.24
CA LEU A 9 -14.45 -6.63 -3.67
C LEU A 9 -13.29 -7.18 -4.50
N GLN A 10 -12.30 -6.33 -4.76
CA GLN A 10 -11.04 -6.80 -5.30
C GLN A 10 -10.35 -7.75 -4.30
N PRO A 11 -9.52 -8.69 -4.77
CA PRO A 11 -8.72 -9.51 -3.88
C PRO A 11 -7.91 -8.64 -2.91
N LEU A 12 -7.95 -8.96 -1.62
CA LEU A 12 -7.11 -8.27 -0.65
C LEU A 12 -5.66 -8.76 -0.76
N ALA A 13 -4.73 -7.84 -0.80
CA ALA A 13 -3.30 -8.14 -0.71
C ALA A 13 -2.85 -8.10 0.75
N GLY A 14 -1.98 -9.03 1.13
CA GLY A 14 -1.27 -8.96 2.42
C GLY A 14 0.14 -8.42 2.23
N THR A 15 0.63 -7.60 3.16
CA THR A 15 2.04 -7.18 3.15
C THR A 15 2.94 -8.25 3.78
N ILE A 16 4.10 -8.53 3.15
CA ILE A 16 5.09 -9.49 3.68
C ILE A 16 6.02 -8.86 4.72
N ALA A 17 6.20 -7.54 4.70
CA ALA A 17 7.23 -6.86 5.48
C ALA A 17 7.26 -7.20 6.99
N PRO A 18 6.12 -7.35 7.69
CA PRO A 18 6.12 -7.66 9.12
C PRO A 18 6.23 -9.17 9.43
N LEU A 19 6.19 -10.02 8.41
CA LEU A 19 6.28 -11.46 8.62
C LEU A 19 7.75 -11.86 8.75
N ALA A 20 8.08 -12.50 9.86
CA ALA A 20 9.44 -12.98 10.13
C ALA A 20 9.84 -14.07 9.12
N GLY A 21 11.15 -14.18 8.87
CA GLY A 21 11.72 -15.20 8.00
C GLY A 21 12.05 -14.70 6.59
N GLU A 22 12.34 -15.62 5.71
CA GLU A 22 12.63 -15.38 4.30
C GLU A 22 11.37 -14.94 3.55
N ALA A 23 11.54 -14.17 2.48
CA ALA A 23 10.42 -13.72 1.64
C ALA A 23 9.54 -14.90 1.17
N THR A 24 10.17 -16.05 0.86
CA THR A 24 9.49 -17.30 0.50
C THR A 24 8.53 -17.78 1.57
N GLU A 25 8.95 -17.79 2.83
CA GLU A 25 8.14 -18.24 3.97
C GLU A 25 6.96 -17.28 4.20
N ALA A 26 7.21 -15.97 4.07
CA ALA A 26 6.16 -14.97 4.18
C ALA A 26 5.09 -15.12 3.07
N LEU A 27 5.49 -15.39 1.83
CA LEU A 27 4.58 -15.68 0.73
C LEU A 27 3.75 -16.95 0.98
N GLN A 28 4.38 -18.02 1.45
CA GLN A 28 3.68 -19.26 1.81
C GLN A 28 2.65 -19.02 2.93
N ALA A 29 3.04 -18.26 3.95
CA ALA A 29 2.14 -17.93 5.05
C ALA A 29 0.90 -17.15 4.58
N LEU A 30 1.06 -16.14 3.71
CA LEU A 30 -0.07 -15.40 3.15
C LEU A 30 -0.98 -16.29 2.30
N SER A 31 -0.40 -17.14 1.43
CA SER A 31 -1.17 -18.09 0.64
C SER A 31 -2.00 -19.04 1.52
N GLN A 32 -1.40 -19.56 2.60
CA GLN A 32 -2.08 -20.44 3.57
C GLN A 32 -3.18 -19.73 4.36
N MET A 33 -3.08 -18.40 4.58
CA MET A 33 -4.12 -17.60 5.19
C MET A 33 -5.29 -17.31 4.23
N GLY A 34 -5.17 -17.65 2.93
CA GLY A 34 -6.22 -17.42 1.94
C GLY A 34 -6.04 -16.16 1.09
N TYR A 35 -4.95 -15.41 1.25
CA TYR A 35 -4.65 -14.28 0.36
C TYR A 35 -4.45 -14.74 -1.08
N ARG A 36 -4.87 -13.90 -2.04
CA ARG A 36 -4.66 -14.11 -3.48
C ARG A 36 -3.80 -13.02 -4.11
N ALA A 37 -3.44 -12.02 -3.33
CA ALA A 37 -2.55 -10.94 -3.73
C ALA A 37 -1.56 -10.62 -2.60
N VAL A 38 -0.41 -10.05 -2.97
CA VAL A 38 0.67 -9.72 -2.04
C VAL A 38 1.25 -8.36 -2.36
N GLN A 39 1.56 -7.59 -1.34
CA GLN A 39 2.43 -6.43 -1.44
C GLN A 39 3.83 -6.81 -0.94
N LEU A 40 4.82 -6.71 -1.82
CA LEU A 40 6.22 -6.95 -1.49
C LEU A 40 6.84 -5.68 -0.90
N SER A 41 7.97 -5.81 -0.22
CA SER A 41 8.72 -4.67 0.30
C SER A 41 10.01 -4.45 -0.50
N SER A 42 10.17 -3.29 -1.11
CA SER A 42 11.40 -2.90 -1.82
C SER A 42 12.60 -2.69 -0.90
N THR A 43 12.40 -2.76 0.43
CA THR A 43 13.47 -2.59 1.42
C THR A 43 13.83 -3.89 2.16
N GLN A 44 13.04 -4.96 1.97
CA GLN A 44 13.27 -6.26 2.61
C GLN A 44 14.29 -7.10 1.82
N VAL A 45 15.15 -7.82 2.52
CA VAL A 45 16.10 -8.77 1.91
C VAL A 45 15.33 -9.81 1.09
N GLY A 46 15.85 -10.14 -0.10
CA GLY A 46 15.22 -11.09 -1.01
C GLY A 46 14.11 -10.53 -1.90
N THR A 47 13.64 -9.29 -1.63
CA THR A 47 12.66 -8.59 -2.48
C THR A 47 13.13 -7.19 -2.88
N ARG A 48 14.31 -6.75 -2.41
CA ARG A 48 14.90 -5.47 -2.84
C ARG A 48 15.34 -5.55 -4.31
N PRO A 49 15.19 -4.46 -5.08
CA PRO A 49 15.62 -4.42 -6.48
C PRO A 49 17.07 -4.90 -6.70
N ARG A 50 17.98 -4.53 -5.78
CA ARG A 50 19.40 -4.90 -5.86
C ARG A 50 19.70 -6.37 -5.56
N ASP A 51 18.78 -7.08 -4.91
CA ASP A 51 18.94 -8.51 -4.57
C ASP A 51 18.44 -9.42 -5.71
N LEU A 52 17.71 -8.85 -6.68
CA LEU A 52 17.01 -9.58 -7.73
C LEU A 52 17.56 -9.20 -9.11
N ASP A 53 18.38 -10.06 -9.68
CA ASP A 53 18.72 -10.01 -11.09
C ASP A 53 17.55 -10.48 -11.97
N GLY A 54 17.74 -10.54 -13.27
CA GLY A 54 16.69 -10.97 -14.20
C GLY A 54 16.18 -12.39 -13.95
N SER A 55 17.02 -13.30 -13.47
CA SER A 55 16.62 -14.66 -13.10
C SER A 55 15.82 -14.65 -11.78
N GLY A 56 16.35 -13.99 -10.76
CA GLY A 56 15.69 -13.90 -9.45
C GLY A 56 14.29 -13.28 -9.52
N ARG A 57 14.07 -12.28 -10.41
CA ARG A 57 12.72 -11.71 -10.66
C ARG A 57 11.78 -12.75 -11.28
N LYS A 58 12.24 -13.53 -12.23
CA LYS A 58 11.44 -14.61 -12.85
C LYS A 58 11.11 -15.69 -11.82
N ASP A 59 12.08 -16.09 -11.01
CA ASP A 59 11.91 -17.11 -9.98
C ASP A 59 10.90 -16.66 -8.93
N LEU A 60 10.97 -15.40 -8.49
CA LEU A 60 9.99 -14.81 -7.58
C LEU A 60 8.57 -14.80 -8.17
N MET A 61 8.43 -14.44 -9.45
CA MET A 61 7.13 -14.49 -10.15
C MET A 61 6.58 -15.93 -10.24
N VAL A 62 7.45 -16.90 -10.58
CA VAL A 62 7.06 -18.32 -10.64
C VAL A 62 6.61 -18.81 -9.28
N GLN A 63 7.32 -18.43 -8.23
CA GLN A 63 6.97 -18.79 -6.85
C GLN A 63 5.62 -18.20 -6.44
N MET A 64 5.40 -16.91 -6.63
CA MET A 64 4.10 -16.28 -6.35
C MET A 64 2.97 -16.99 -7.11
N ARG A 65 3.18 -17.29 -8.39
CA ARG A 65 2.19 -17.99 -9.22
C ARG A 65 1.88 -19.40 -8.70
N LYS A 66 2.91 -20.17 -8.29
CA LYS A 66 2.71 -21.50 -7.68
C LYS A 66 1.90 -21.44 -6.38
N LEU A 67 2.02 -20.33 -5.65
CA LEU A 67 1.26 -20.07 -4.42
C LEU A 67 -0.13 -19.45 -4.67
N GLY A 68 -0.49 -19.21 -5.93
CA GLY A 68 -1.75 -18.54 -6.28
C GLY A 68 -1.81 -17.07 -5.89
N LEU A 69 -0.64 -16.41 -5.79
CA LEU A 69 -0.51 -15.01 -5.42
C LEU A 69 -0.21 -14.13 -6.64
N ALA A 70 -0.93 -13.03 -6.77
CA ALA A 70 -0.59 -11.94 -7.69
C ALA A 70 0.19 -10.84 -6.96
N CYS A 71 1.15 -10.20 -7.63
CA CYS A 71 1.81 -9.01 -7.08
C CYS A 71 0.87 -7.81 -7.19
N ALA A 72 0.35 -7.31 -6.08
CA ALA A 72 -0.50 -6.13 -6.02
C ALA A 72 0.31 -4.83 -5.96
N GLY A 73 1.51 -4.86 -5.40
CA GLY A 73 2.34 -3.68 -5.28
C GLY A 73 3.67 -3.94 -4.63
N LEU A 74 4.54 -2.95 -4.75
CA LEU A 74 5.77 -2.82 -3.97
C LEU A 74 5.59 -1.68 -2.97
N ASP A 75 5.98 -1.89 -1.73
CA ASP A 75 6.05 -0.83 -0.74
C ASP A 75 7.50 -0.38 -0.58
N LEU A 76 7.73 0.90 -0.82
CA LEU A 76 9.04 1.52 -0.65
C LEU A 76 9.03 2.40 0.59
N TRP A 77 9.42 1.80 1.71
CA TRP A 77 9.49 2.49 3.00
C TRP A 77 10.78 3.29 3.13
N ILE A 78 10.70 4.57 2.73
CA ILE A 78 11.77 5.57 2.90
C ILE A 78 11.22 6.69 3.78
N PRO A 79 12.00 7.25 4.71
CA PRO A 79 11.59 8.46 5.43
C PRO A 79 11.22 9.57 4.45
N SER A 80 10.04 10.14 4.60
CA SER A 80 9.54 11.18 3.66
C SER A 80 10.48 12.38 3.57
N SER A 81 11.16 12.73 4.67
CA SER A 81 12.16 13.79 4.70
C SER A 81 13.32 13.60 3.71
N HIS A 82 13.65 12.35 3.34
CA HIS A 82 14.73 12.08 2.38
C HIS A 82 14.44 12.62 0.97
N PHE A 83 13.19 12.87 0.64
CA PHE A 83 12.80 13.44 -0.65
C PHE A 83 13.03 14.95 -0.77
N VAL A 84 13.33 15.62 0.36
CA VAL A 84 13.58 17.07 0.41
C VAL A 84 14.90 17.39 1.14
N ASP A 85 15.68 16.40 1.49
CA ASP A 85 17.01 16.54 2.07
C ASP A 85 18.05 16.41 0.97
N SER A 86 18.88 17.43 0.77
CA SER A 86 19.92 17.47 -0.27
C SER A 86 20.95 16.35 -0.17
N VAL A 87 21.13 15.75 1.01
CA VAL A 87 22.05 14.64 1.24
C VAL A 87 21.46 13.31 0.76
N PHE A 88 20.12 13.16 0.80
CA PHE A 88 19.46 11.89 0.60
C PHE A 88 18.60 11.82 -0.68
N ILE A 89 18.28 12.96 -1.30
CA ILE A 89 17.32 13.06 -2.40
C ILE A 89 17.67 12.15 -3.60
N ASP A 90 18.94 12.17 -4.04
CA ASP A 90 19.37 11.36 -5.17
C ASP A 90 19.25 9.86 -4.88
N ARG A 91 19.57 9.47 -3.64
CA ARG A 91 19.43 8.09 -3.19
C ARG A 91 17.95 7.68 -3.09
N ALA A 92 17.09 8.57 -2.61
CA ALA A 92 15.66 8.33 -2.53
C ALA A 92 15.05 8.18 -3.93
N LEU A 93 15.35 9.09 -4.86
CA LEU A 93 14.90 9.03 -6.25
C LEU A 93 15.40 7.77 -6.97
N ASN A 94 16.68 7.40 -6.77
CA ASN A 94 17.20 6.16 -7.33
C ASN A 94 16.46 4.94 -6.78
N ALA A 95 16.17 4.89 -5.48
CA ALA A 95 15.41 3.78 -4.89
C ALA A 95 13.97 3.69 -5.44
N VAL A 96 13.30 4.82 -5.69
CA VAL A 96 12.00 4.85 -6.37
C VAL A 96 12.11 4.30 -7.78
N THR A 97 13.08 4.78 -8.57
CA THR A 97 13.30 4.34 -9.94
C THR A 97 13.57 2.84 -10.03
N GLN A 98 14.43 2.31 -9.15
CA GLN A 98 14.70 0.87 -9.09
C GLN A 98 13.47 0.04 -8.70
N SER A 99 12.62 0.58 -7.82
CA SER A 99 11.35 -0.06 -7.44
C SER A 99 10.34 -0.03 -8.60
N ILE A 100 10.29 1.04 -9.38
CA ILE A 100 9.46 1.14 -10.58
C ILE A 100 9.88 0.07 -11.61
N ILE A 101 11.18 -0.07 -11.89
CA ILE A 101 11.72 -1.09 -12.81
C ILE A 101 11.40 -2.51 -12.31
N LEU A 102 11.52 -2.75 -11.00
CA LEU A 102 11.15 -4.03 -10.42
C LEU A 102 9.64 -4.27 -10.57
N ALA A 103 8.79 -3.31 -10.25
CA ALA A 103 7.35 -3.40 -10.39
C ALA A 103 6.92 -3.72 -11.83
N ALA A 104 7.56 -3.11 -12.82
CA ALA A 104 7.35 -3.40 -14.24
C ALA A 104 7.64 -4.88 -14.58
N SER A 105 8.71 -5.43 -13.99
CA SER A 105 9.11 -6.83 -14.19
C SER A 105 8.23 -7.85 -13.45
N LEU A 106 7.52 -7.43 -12.38
CA LEU A 106 6.66 -8.28 -11.56
C LEU A 106 5.16 -8.24 -11.96
N GLY A 107 4.88 -7.91 -13.20
CA GLY A 107 3.51 -7.90 -13.71
C GLY A 107 2.85 -6.51 -13.71
N ARG A 108 3.62 -5.44 -13.67
CA ARG A 108 3.18 -4.04 -13.67
C ARG A 108 2.32 -3.68 -12.45
N CYS A 109 2.74 -4.11 -11.29
CA CYS A 109 2.10 -3.72 -10.03
C CYS A 109 2.43 -2.24 -9.67
N SER A 110 1.68 -1.65 -8.73
CA SER A 110 1.95 -0.28 -8.27
C SER A 110 3.15 -0.20 -7.31
N VAL A 111 3.68 1.02 -7.14
CA VAL A 111 4.68 1.30 -6.08
C VAL A 111 4.08 2.29 -5.09
N SER A 112 4.08 1.93 -3.81
CA SER A 112 3.63 2.78 -2.70
C SER A 112 4.82 3.54 -2.12
N ILE A 113 4.67 4.85 -1.98
CA ILE A 113 5.62 5.77 -1.34
C ILE A 113 4.87 6.71 -0.39
N ALA A 114 5.59 7.49 0.40
CA ALA A 114 5.04 8.62 1.15
C ALA A 114 5.92 9.84 0.93
N LEU A 115 5.45 10.81 0.17
CA LEU A 115 6.12 12.09 0.00
C LEU A 115 5.89 12.99 1.21
N PRO A 116 6.79 13.93 1.50
CA PRO A 116 6.62 14.85 2.62
C PRO A 116 5.50 15.86 2.33
N GLU A 117 5.02 16.46 3.40
CA GLU A 117 4.12 17.61 3.32
C GLU A 117 4.78 18.76 2.56
N GLN A 118 3.99 19.44 1.73
CA GLN A 118 4.45 20.60 0.99
C GLN A 118 4.41 21.85 1.87
N THR A 119 5.55 22.51 1.99
CA THR A 119 5.71 23.78 2.69
C THR A 119 6.27 24.83 1.72
N ASP A 120 6.24 26.10 2.11
CA ASP A 120 6.87 27.17 1.29
C ASP A 120 8.38 26.96 1.10
N GLN A 121 9.04 26.28 2.04
CA GLN A 121 10.47 26.03 2.02
C GLN A 121 10.87 24.91 1.06
N ASN A 122 9.99 23.90 0.85
CA ASN A 122 10.32 22.71 0.06
C ASN A 122 9.53 22.58 -1.25
N LYS A 123 8.62 23.51 -1.55
CA LYS A 123 7.68 23.38 -2.68
C LYS A 123 8.34 23.16 -4.04
N ASP A 124 9.42 23.90 -4.32
CA ASP A 124 10.11 23.78 -5.60
C ASP A 124 10.89 22.46 -5.71
N GLN A 125 11.55 22.07 -4.63
CA GLN A 125 12.25 20.78 -4.57
C GLN A 125 11.27 19.61 -4.70
N LEU A 126 10.15 19.68 -3.97
CA LEU A 126 9.12 18.63 -4.01
C LEU A 126 8.44 18.54 -5.38
N ARG A 127 8.26 19.67 -6.09
CA ARG A 127 7.79 19.67 -7.48
C ARG A 127 8.76 18.91 -8.38
N ASN A 128 10.06 19.19 -8.30
CA ASN A 128 11.08 18.50 -9.09
C ASN A 128 11.12 17.00 -8.80
N VAL A 129 10.98 16.62 -7.52
CA VAL A 129 10.88 15.21 -7.10
C VAL A 129 9.68 14.52 -7.72
N ARG A 130 8.51 15.16 -7.70
CA ARG A 130 7.29 14.60 -8.31
C ARG A 130 7.43 14.43 -9.81
N GLU A 131 7.97 15.43 -10.50
CA GLU A 131 8.22 15.37 -11.94
C GLU A 131 9.18 14.22 -12.29
N ALA A 132 10.26 14.03 -11.53
CA ALA A 132 11.21 12.94 -11.73
C ALA A 132 10.55 11.57 -11.53
N ILE A 133 9.80 11.40 -10.44
CA ILE A 133 9.05 10.16 -10.14
C ILE A 133 8.02 9.89 -11.24
N GLN A 134 7.24 10.89 -11.63
CA GLN A 134 6.22 10.76 -12.66
C GLN A 134 6.82 10.38 -14.02
N THR A 135 7.94 10.98 -14.40
CA THR A 135 8.65 10.65 -15.65
C THR A 135 9.10 9.20 -15.65
N ALA A 136 9.72 8.72 -14.57
CA ALA A 136 10.13 7.33 -14.44
C ALA A 136 8.92 6.37 -14.46
N ALA A 137 7.86 6.71 -13.75
CA ALA A 137 6.62 5.94 -13.68
C ALA A 137 5.92 5.84 -15.05
N GLN A 138 5.86 6.94 -15.79
CA GLN A 138 5.29 7.00 -17.12
C GLN A 138 6.09 6.17 -18.14
N HIS A 139 7.42 6.23 -18.07
CA HIS A 139 8.29 5.44 -18.94
C HIS A 139 8.03 3.94 -18.81
N GLU A 140 7.86 3.45 -17.60
CA GLU A 140 7.62 2.03 -17.31
C GLU A 140 6.13 1.65 -17.31
N GLY A 141 5.22 2.62 -17.36
CA GLY A 141 3.78 2.41 -17.27
C GLY A 141 3.32 1.90 -15.90
N ILE A 142 3.94 2.40 -14.82
CA ILE A 142 3.71 1.98 -13.43
C ILE A 142 2.99 3.06 -12.66
N TRP A 143 1.94 2.69 -11.93
CA TRP A 143 1.27 3.62 -11.03
C TRP A 143 2.01 3.77 -9.71
N ILE A 144 2.17 5.01 -9.28
CA ILE A 144 2.70 5.36 -7.96
C ILE A 144 1.54 5.76 -7.06
N ALA A 145 1.46 5.15 -5.88
CA ALA A 145 0.53 5.52 -4.83
C ALA A 145 1.27 6.35 -3.77
N ASP A 146 0.99 7.63 -3.70
CA ASP A 146 1.53 8.51 -2.67
C ASP A 146 0.61 8.49 -1.44
N HIS A 147 1.12 7.96 -0.32
CA HIS A 147 0.44 7.94 0.98
C HIS A 147 0.77 9.16 1.85
N GLY A 148 1.52 10.13 1.31
CA GLY A 148 1.82 11.38 2.01
C GLY A 148 0.57 12.24 2.16
N LEU A 149 0.09 12.36 3.38
CA LEU A 149 -1.04 13.20 3.77
C LEU A 149 -0.54 14.26 4.74
N ASP A 150 -0.88 15.51 4.50
CA ASP A 150 -0.77 16.57 5.49
C ASP A 150 -1.78 16.29 6.62
N ALA A 151 -1.27 15.91 7.78
CA ALA A 151 -2.09 15.57 8.94
C ALA A 151 -2.90 16.79 9.47
N ALA A 152 -2.42 18.02 9.25
CA ALA A 152 -3.11 19.23 9.73
C ALA A 152 -4.29 19.61 8.83
N THR A 153 -4.13 19.49 7.50
CA THR A 153 -5.15 19.90 6.54
C THR A 153 -5.95 18.76 5.93
N GLY A 154 -5.49 17.53 6.11
CA GLY A 154 -6.08 16.35 5.48
C GLY A 154 -5.98 16.34 3.95
N LYS A 155 -5.02 17.11 3.40
CA LYS A 155 -4.78 17.19 1.95
C LYS A 155 -3.57 16.35 1.57
N TRP A 156 -3.60 15.82 0.38
CA TRP A 156 -2.40 15.24 -0.22
C TRP A 156 -1.54 16.35 -0.80
N SER A 157 -0.25 16.18 -0.65
CA SER A 157 0.73 17.11 -1.21
C SER A 157 0.84 17.01 -2.74
N CYS A 158 0.35 15.92 -3.35
CA CYS A 158 0.29 15.74 -4.79
C CYS A 158 -1.13 15.88 -5.33
N GLU A 159 -1.27 16.57 -6.45
CA GLU A 159 -2.45 16.43 -7.29
C GLU A 159 -2.32 15.15 -8.12
N SER A 160 -3.42 14.44 -8.30
CA SER A 160 -3.41 13.24 -9.12
C SER A 160 -3.06 13.57 -10.55
N SER A 161 -2.04 12.91 -11.07
CA SER A 161 -1.56 13.07 -12.45
C SER A 161 -1.43 11.70 -13.13
N SER A 162 -1.00 11.67 -14.38
CA SER A 162 -0.69 10.42 -15.06
C SER A 162 0.39 9.66 -14.29
N PHE A 163 0.09 8.45 -13.87
CA PHE A 163 0.95 7.52 -13.15
C PHE A 163 1.36 7.92 -11.72
N LEU A 164 0.91 9.07 -11.20
CA LEU A 164 1.05 9.44 -9.79
C LEU A 164 -0.33 9.76 -9.22
N GLY A 165 -0.77 9.01 -8.25
CA GLY A 165 -2.07 9.20 -7.60
C GLY A 165 -2.01 8.92 -6.11
N ILE A 166 -3.17 8.90 -5.48
CA ILE A 166 -3.30 8.88 -4.04
C ILE A 166 -3.28 7.45 -3.52
N GLY A 167 -2.48 7.21 -2.48
CA GLY A 167 -2.55 6.04 -1.63
C GLY A 167 -3.35 6.35 -0.36
N ILE A 168 -4.43 5.63 -0.10
CA ILE A 168 -5.22 5.83 1.11
C ILE A 168 -4.53 5.18 2.30
N ASP A 169 -4.46 5.91 3.41
CA ASP A 169 -4.01 5.45 4.72
C ASP A 169 -5.03 5.87 5.78
N PRO A 170 -5.98 4.99 6.16
CA PRO A 170 -7.06 5.33 7.09
C PRO A 170 -6.60 5.97 8.40
N PRO A 171 -5.56 5.47 9.12
CA PRO A 171 -5.06 6.12 10.32
C PRO A 171 -4.69 7.59 10.14
N MET A 172 -4.12 7.96 8.99
CA MET A 172 -3.77 9.36 8.72
C MET A 172 -5.01 10.24 8.55
N LEU A 173 -6.02 9.75 7.83
CA LEU A 173 -7.30 10.44 7.68
C LEU A 173 -8.02 10.60 9.01
N MET A 174 -8.06 9.55 9.83
CA MET A 174 -8.70 9.57 11.15
C MET A 174 -7.97 10.50 12.13
N ALA A 175 -6.64 10.54 12.08
CA ALA A 175 -5.83 11.46 12.88
C ALA A 175 -6.09 12.93 12.48
N ALA A 176 -6.34 13.19 11.21
CA ALA A 176 -6.74 14.51 10.69
C ALA A 176 -8.23 14.82 10.92
N GLY A 177 -8.99 13.95 11.59
CA GLY A 177 -10.40 14.17 11.95
C GLY A 177 -11.40 13.93 10.82
N HIS A 178 -10.99 13.24 9.76
CA HIS A 178 -11.87 12.94 8.62
C HIS A 178 -12.58 11.58 8.79
N ASP A 179 -13.82 11.51 8.28
CA ASP A 179 -14.45 10.23 7.98
C ASP A 179 -13.75 9.59 6.79
N VAL A 180 -13.35 8.33 6.95
CA VAL A 180 -12.55 7.62 5.94
C VAL A 180 -13.36 7.32 4.70
N SER A 181 -14.60 6.85 4.87
CA SER A 181 -15.47 6.44 3.75
C SER A 181 -15.89 7.64 2.90
N ASP A 182 -16.28 8.73 3.55
CA ASP A 182 -16.65 9.98 2.88
C ASP A 182 -15.46 10.54 2.09
N ARG A 183 -14.27 10.55 2.71
CA ARG A 183 -13.06 11.07 2.07
C ARG A 183 -12.65 10.24 0.87
N VAL A 184 -12.71 8.93 0.99
CA VAL A 184 -12.41 7.97 -0.09
C VAL A 184 -13.41 8.09 -1.24
N ALA A 185 -14.70 8.22 -0.96
CA ALA A 185 -15.71 8.45 -1.99
C ALA A 185 -15.46 9.75 -2.77
N LEU A 186 -15.06 10.83 -2.08
CA LEU A 186 -14.74 12.12 -2.69
C LEU A 186 -13.52 12.04 -3.64
N LEU A 187 -12.49 11.30 -3.26
CA LEU A 187 -11.25 11.16 -4.03
C LEU A 187 -11.42 10.27 -5.27
N GLY A 188 -12.29 9.29 -5.20
CA GLY A 188 -12.75 8.50 -6.34
C GLY A 188 -11.61 7.92 -7.19
N ARG A 189 -11.55 8.31 -8.47
CA ARG A 189 -10.58 7.79 -9.46
C ARG A 189 -9.13 8.23 -9.24
N SER A 190 -8.88 9.18 -8.35
CA SER A 190 -7.53 9.62 -8.00
C SER A 190 -6.80 8.58 -7.14
N ILE A 191 -7.51 7.61 -6.59
CA ILE A 191 -6.97 6.58 -5.73
C ILE A 191 -6.32 5.47 -6.56
N VAL A 192 -5.06 5.19 -6.28
CA VAL A 192 -4.30 4.07 -6.87
C VAL A 192 -4.51 2.81 -6.06
N THR A 193 -4.28 2.87 -4.76
CA THR A 193 -4.49 1.77 -3.81
C THR A 193 -4.92 2.28 -2.45
N ALA A 194 -5.40 1.39 -1.60
CA ALA A 194 -5.86 1.70 -0.27
C ALA A 194 -5.31 0.70 0.75
N ARG A 195 -4.87 1.20 1.90
CA ARG A 195 -4.47 0.34 3.03
C ARG A 195 -5.70 -0.05 3.85
N ILE A 196 -5.70 -1.31 4.27
CA ILE A 196 -6.67 -1.85 5.22
C ILE A 196 -5.95 -1.92 6.57
N VAL A 197 -6.17 -0.91 7.37
CA VAL A 197 -5.52 -0.70 8.67
C VAL A 197 -6.37 0.28 9.48
N ASP A 198 -6.46 0.08 10.78
CA ASP A 198 -7.20 0.95 11.70
C ASP A 198 -6.26 1.81 12.56
N LEU A 199 -6.76 2.95 13.02
CA LEU A 199 -6.22 3.69 14.15
C LEU A 199 -7.03 3.31 15.39
N LEU A 200 -6.51 2.40 16.18
CA LEU A 200 -7.18 1.87 17.34
C LEU A 200 -7.43 2.95 18.41
N ARG A 201 -8.35 2.69 19.33
CA ARG A 201 -8.61 3.60 20.48
C ARG A 201 -7.38 3.81 21.36
N SER A 202 -6.47 2.84 21.37
CA SER A 202 -5.15 2.95 22.02
C SER A 202 -4.21 3.96 21.36
N GLY A 203 -4.53 4.46 20.16
CA GLY A 203 -3.65 5.30 19.35
C GLY A 203 -2.66 4.50 18.48
N MET A 204 -2.66 3.19 18.61
CA MET A 204 -1.81 2.30 17.80
C MET A 204 -2.48 1.97 16.46
N ARG A 205 -1.68 1.61 15.48
CA ARG A 205 -2.18 0.99 14.24
C ARG A 205 -2.47 -0.48 14.50
N GLY A 206 -3.58 -0.98 13.99
CA GLY A 206 -3.98 -2.36 14.19
C GLY A 206 -4.84 -2.91 13.07
N PRO A 207 -5.24 -4.18 13.15
CA PRO A 207 -6.19 -4.75 12.22
C PRO A 207 -7.55 -4.04 12.37
N PRO A 208 -8.29 -3.88 11.25
CA PRO A 208 -9.62 -3.32 11.33
C PRO A 208 -10.55 -4.26 12.13
N ASP A 209 -11.50 -3.63 12.81
CA ASP A 209 -12.55 -4.34 13.55
C ASP A 209 -12.06 -5.17 14.76
N GLU A 210 -10.96 -4.72 15.38
CA GLU A 210 -10.50 -5.29 16.66
C GLU A 210 -11.55 -5.05 17.75
N PRO A 211 -12.07 -6.10 18.42
CA PRO A 211 -13.16 -5.98 19.36
C PRO A 211 -12.91 -4.96 20.48
N GLY A 212 -13.80 -3.98 20.62
CA GLY A 212 -13.73 -2.96 21.64
C GLY A 212 -12.66 -1.87 21.44
N ASN A 213 -11.80 -2.00 20.42
CA ASN A 213 -10.68 -1.09 20.17
C ASN A 213 -10.73 -0.41 18.80
N SER A 214 -11.49 -0.95 17.85
CA SER A 214 -11.64 -0.40 16.50
C SER A 214 -12.29 0.99 16.50
N ARG A 215 -11.82 1.84 15.58
CA ARG A 215 -12.41 3.16 15.29
C ARG A 215 -12.87 3.27 13.84
N LEU A 216 -12.29 2.46 12.93
CA LEU A 216 -12.67 2.43 11.53
C LEU A 216 -14.00 1.69 11.36
N ASP A 217 -14.99 2.31 10.72
CA ASP A 217 -16.14 1.58 10.18
C ASP A 217 -15.65 0.77 8.96
N PHE A 218 -15.18 -0.43 9.25
CA PHE A 218 -14.62 -1.31 8.24
C PHE A 218 -15.64 -1.69 7.16
N GLN A 219 -16.92 -1.86 7.52
CA GLN A 219 -17.96 -2.25 6.56
C GLN A 219 -18.25 -1.12 5.57
N ALA A 220 -18.42 0.10 6.08
CA ALA A 220 -18.61 1.29 5.23
C ALA A 220 -17.39 1.52 4.34
N TYR A 221 -16.19 1.41 4.90
CA TYR A 221 -14.96 1.57 4.14
C TYR A 221 -14.80 0.52 3.04
N ALA A 222 -15.00 -0.77 3.34
CA ALA A 222 -14.95 -1.84 2.34
C ALA A 222 -15.98 -1.67 1.23
N ALA A 223 -17.21 -1.29 1.58
CA ALA A 223 -18.28 -1.00 0.61
C ALA A 223 -17.92 0.18 -0.30
N THR A 224 -17.33 1.23 0.25
CA THR A 224 -16.86 2.38 -0.52
C THR A 224 -15.76 1.95 -1.50
N LEU A 225 -14.76 1.19 -1.05
CA LEU A 225 -13.70 0.68 -1.92
C LEU A 225 -14.24 -0.23 -3.03
N ALA A 226 -15.25 -1.06 -2.74
CA ALA A 226 -15.89 -1.93 -3.74
C ALA A 226 -16.56 -1.14 -4.88
N SER A 227 -17.00 0.08 -4.61
CA SER A 227 -17.65 0.97 -5.59
C SER A 227 -16.65 1.72 -6.48
N LEU A 228 -15.34 1.68 -6.15
CA LEU A 228 -14.32 2.46 -6.84
C LEU A 228 -13.50 1.62 -7.81
N PRO A 229 -13.10 2.20 -8.95
CA PRO A 229 -12.20 1.56 -9.90
C PRO A 229 -10.74 1.69 -9.45
N LEU A 230 -10.39 1.04 -8.33
CA LEU A 230 -9.01 1.02 -7.84
C LEU A 230 -8.07 0.47 -8.90
N ARG A 231 -6.87 1.03 -9.02
CA ARG A 231 -5.85 0.59 -9.98
C ARG A 231 -5.21 -0.73 -9.56
N THR A 232 -5.11 -0.96 -8.25
CA THR A 232 -4.54 -2.17 -7.68
C THR A 232 -5.32 -2.61 -6.46
N SER A 233 -5.15 -3.87 -6.06
CA SER A 233 -5.78 -4.44 -4.87
C SER A 233 -5.52 -3.60 -3.61
N PRO A 234 -6.51 -3.46 -2.72
CA PRO A 234 -6.27 -2.95 -1.37
C PRO A 234 -5.28 -3.82 -0.62
N VAL A 235 -4.60 -3.26 0.37
CA VAL A 235 -3.50 -3.91 1.07
C VAL A 235 -3.75 -3.94 2.58
N ALA A 236 -3.82 -5.13 3.18
CA ALA A 236 -3.74 -5.29 4.63
C ALA A 236 -2.33 -4.94 5.09
N ASP A 237 -2.16 -3.72 5.64
CA ASP A 237 -0.86 -3.17 6.02
C ASP A 237 -0.54 -3.47 7.49
N ALA A 238 0.05 -4.61 7.72
CA ALA A 238 0.34 -5.11 9.06
C ALA A 238 1.71 -4.67 9.64
N ARG A 239 2.44 -3.75 8.99
CA ARG A 239 3.81 -3.38 9.37
C ARG A 239 3.96 -2.86 10.80
N GLN A 240 2.91 -2.29 11.36
CA GLN A 240 2.91 -1.70 12.69
C GLN A 240 1.92 -2.39 13.65
N TRP A 241 1.44 -3.60 13.30
CA TRP A 241 0.55 -4.36 14.15
C TRP A 241 1.34 -5.16 15.19
N THR A 242 0.81 -5.25 16.40
CA THR A 242 1.43 -5.98 17.51
C THR A 242 1.61 -7.46 17.18
N ASP A 243 0.57 -8.08 16.61
CA ASP A 243 0.62 -9.43 16.05
C ASP A 243 0.19 -9.38 14.57
N ALA A 244 1.18 -9.23 13.69
CA ALA A 244 0.94 -9.13 12.26
C ALA A 244 0.29 -10.40 11.69
N ARG A 245 0.67 -11.58 12.16
CA ARG A 245 0.18 -12.86 11.64
C ARG A 245 -1.28 -13.08 12.01
N ALA A 246 -1.64 -12.88 13.26
CA ALA A 246 -3.02 -13.00 13.73
C ALA A 246 -3.90 -11.92 13.08
N GLY A 247 -3.42 -10.67 13.02
CA GLY A 247 -4.14 -9.57 12.40
C GLY A 247 -4.40 -9.79 10.90
N LEU A 248 -3.40 -10.27 10.14
CA LEU A 248 -3.58 -10.59 8.72
C LEU A 248 -4.63 -11.68 8.51
N ARG A 249 -4.61 -12.74 9.35
CA ARG A 249 -5.61 -13.81 9.28
C ARG A 249 -7.02 -13.27 9.54
N ALA A 250 -7.21 -12.54 10.63
CA ALA A 250 -8.51 -11.95 10.97
C ALA A 250 -9.00 -10.99 9.86
N THR A 251 -8.09 -10.20 9.29
CA THR A 251 -8.45 -9.25 8.23
C THR A 251 -8.91 -9.94 6.95
N ILE A 252 -8.24 -11.01 6.49
CA ILE A 252 -8.67 -11.72 5.28
C ILE A 252 -9.99 -12.46 5.49
N GLU A 253 -10.20 -13.11 6.65
CA GLU A 253 -11.45 -13.76 7.01
C GLU A 253 -12.61 -12.76 6.97
N ARG A 254 -12.39 -11.57 7.53
CA ARG A 254 -13.39 -10.51 7.52
C ARG A 254 -13.64 -9.96 6.12
N TRP A 255 -12.60 -9.78 5.31
CA TRP A 255 -12.70 -9.27 3.94
C TRP A 255 -13.48 -10.21 3.02
N THR A 256 -13.27 -11.51 3.15
CA THR A 256 -13.95 -12.53 2.35
C THR A 256 -15.36 -12.85 2.85
N GLY A 257 -15.73 -12.37 4.03
CA GLY A 257 -17.00 -12.71 4.66
C GLY A 257 -17.02 -14.12 5.27
N ASP A 258 -15.88 -14.81 5.29
CA ASP A 258 -15.70 -16.11 5.96
C ASP A 258 -15.58 -15.91 7.48
N VAL A 259 -16.57 -15.26 8.08
CA VAL A 259 -16.72 -15.30 9.54
C VAL A 259 -17.25 -16.69 9.85
N THR A 260 -16.37 -17.60 10.25
CA THR A 260 -16.79 -18.88 10.81
C THR A 260 -17.82 -18.64 11.89
N LYS A 261 -19.00 -19.18 11.65
CA LYS A 261 -20.12 -19.20 12.58
C LYS A 261 -19.75 -19.90 13.88
#